data_32926a564432758c334d4c64925d1457
#
_entry.id   32926a564432758c334d4c64925d1457
#
_cell.length_a   1.000
_cell.length_b   1.000
_cell.length_c   1.000
_cell.angle_alpha   90.00
_cell.angle_beta   90.00
_cell.angle_gamma   90.00
#
_symmetry.space_group_name_H-M   'P 1'
#
loop_
_entity.id
_entity.type
_entity.pdbx_description
1 polymer ?
#
loop_
_entity_poly.entity_id
_entity_poly.type
_entity_poly.pdbx_seq_one_letter_code
_entity_poly.pdbx_strand_id
1 'polypeptide(L)'
;MIITVDNVNKTYKNGSLELQVLKNISFKVDKGEFLAIMGSSGSGKSTMMNILGCLDNQYEGKYILDGIDISKSTEKELSEIRNKKIGFIFQSFNLLPRLTALENVELPLIYSSVPKEERHKRANELLEMVGLKERTHHRPNELSGGQRQRVAIARALVNNPSIILADEPTGNLDSKSEAEIIEILQKLNKMGKTIVIVTHEPNIGEIAQRKIVFKDGEIIWVFLIY
;
A
#
# COMPACT_ATOMS: atom_id res chain seq x y z
N MET A 1 -14.38 -7.03 -9.38
CA MET A 1 -13.33 -5.99 -9.44
C MET A 1 -13.37 -5.16 -8.18
N ILE A 2 -12.21 -4.82 -7.62
CA ILE A 2 -12.09 -3.96 -6.44
C ILE A 2 -11.51 -2.59 -6.79
N ILE A 3 -10.62 -2.54 -7.80
CA ILE A 3 -10.06 -1.31 -8.35
C ILE A 3 -10.46 -1.19 -9.83
N THR A 4 -10.90 -0.02 -10.24
CA THR A 4 -11.04 0.36 -11.66
C THR A 4 -10.42 1.73 -11.85
N VAL A 5 -9.40 1.80 -12.69
CA VAL A 5 -8.76 3.02 -13.17
C VAL A 5 -9.10 3.16 -14.63
N ASP A 6 -9.63 4.31 -15.06
CA ASP A 6 -10.07 4.55 -16.42
C ASP A 6 -9.65 5.93 -16.91
N ASN A 7 -8.82 5.94 -17.94
CA ASN A 7 -8.24 7.14 -18.57
C ASN A 7 -7.64 8.16 -17.60
N VAL A 8 -6.93 7.69 -16.57
CA VAL A 8 -6.29 8.58 -15.60
C VAL A 8 -5.10 9.29 -16.22
N ASN A 9 -5.14 10.63 -16.14
CA ASN A 9 -4.07 11.54 -16.55
C ASN A 9 -3.62 12.36 -15.35
N LYS A 10 -2.32 12.57 -15.18
CA LYS A 10 -1.78 13.42 -14.13
C LYS A 10 -0.72 14.37 -14.67
N THR A 11 -0.95 15.66 -14.46
CA THR A 11 0.01 16.72 -14.80
C THR A 11 0.33 17.53 -13.55
N TYR A 12 1.61 17.68 -13.24
CA TYR A 12 2.09 18.62 -12.23
C TYR A 12 2.39 19.97 -12.86
N LYS A 13 1.94 21.06 -12.25
CA LYS A 13 2.18 22.42 -12.69
C LYS A 13 3.05 23.15 -11.67
N ASN A 14 4.17 23.69 -12.14
CA ASN A 14 5.04 24.55 -11.34
C ASN A 14 5.36 25.84 -12.11
N GLY A 15 4.58 26.90 -11.84
CA GLY A 15 4.61 28.13 -12.61
C GLY A 15 4.21 27.88 -14.07
N SER A 16 5.13 28.19 -15.00
CA SER A 16 4.93 27.96 -16.45
C SER A 16 5.32 26.56 -16.93
N LEU A 17 5.89 25.73 -16.05
CA LEU A 17 6.30 24.37 -16.39
C LEU A 17 5.16 23.40 -16.09
N GLU A 18 4.78 22.64 -17.11
CA GLU A 18 3.84 21.53 -17.00
C GLU A 18 4.57 20.21 -17.27
N LEU A 19 4.44 19.25 -16.34
CA LEU A 19 5.00 17.93 -16.47
C LEU A 19 3.87 16.90 -16.40
N GLN A 20 3.52 16.30 -17.52
CA GLN A 20 2.57 15.18 -17.57
C GLN A 20 3.29 13.90 -17.14
N VAL A 21 2.87 13.34 -15.99
CA VAL A 21 3.51 12.17 -15.37
C VAL A 21 2.72 10.89 -15.63
N LEU A 22 1.40 10.97 -15.78
CA LEU A 22 0.57 9.83 -16.18
C LEU A 22 -0.25 10.20 -17.42
N LYS A 23 -0.32 9.26 -18.37
CA LYS A 23 -0.94 9.44 -19.68
C LYS A 23 -1.89 8.29 -19.97
N ASN A 24 -3.20 8.57 -19.97
CA ASN A 24 -4.27 7.64 -20.32
C ASN A 24 -4.17 6.28 -19.61
N ILE A 25 -3.87 6.26 -18.33
CA ILE A 25 -3.70 5.03 -17.57
C ILE A 25 -5.06 4.38 -17.33
N SER A 26 -5.19 3.12 -17.79
CA SER A 26 -6.40 2.32 -17.58
C SER A 26 -6.04 0.89 -17.20
N PHE A 27 -6.54 0.42 -16.06
CA PHE A 27 -6.44 -0.97 -15.62
C PHE A 27 -7.48 -1.28 -14.55
N LYS A 28 -7.65 -2.56 -14.26
CA LYS A 28 -8.57 -3.06 -13.24
C LYS A 28 -7.84 -4.05 -12.35
N VAL A 29 -8.29 -4.20 -11.10
CA VAL A 29 -7.77 -5.21 -10.16
C VAL A 29 -8.96 -5.97 -9.58
N ASP A 30 -8.86 -7.29 -9.55
CA ASP A 30 -9.90 -8.13 -8.96
C ASP A 30 -9.68 -8.30 -7.45
N LYS A 31 -10.76 -8.62 -6.74
CA LYS A 31 -10.67 -8.90 -5.31
C LYS A 31 -9.82 -10.15 -5.07
N GLY A 32 -8.87 -10.05 -4.15
CA GLY A 32 -7.92 -11.13 -3.84
C GLY A 32 -6.77 -11.23 -4.83
N GLU A 33 -6.66 -10.34 -5.82
CA GLU A 33 -5.54 -10.31 -6.75
C GLU A 33 -4.27 -9.76 -6.11
N PHE A 34 -3.12 -10.33 -6.48
CA PHE A 34 -1.80 -9.76 -6.21
C PHE A 34 -1.23 -9.16 -7.50
N LEU A 35 -1.26 -7.84 -7.59
CA LEU A 35 -0.77 -7.07 -8.73
C LEU A 35 0.58 -6.41 -8.41
N ALA A 36 1.56 -6.54 -9.32
CA ALA A 36 2.79 -5.77 -9.30
C ALA A 36 2.77 -4.65 -10.35
N ILE A 37 3.04 -3.42 -9.93
CA ILE A 37 3.30 -2.26 -10.78
C ILE A 37 4.80 -2.06 -10.83
N MET A 38 5.39 -2.25 -12.02
CA MET A 38 6.82 -2.22 -12.25
C MET A 38 7.21 -1.11 -13.22
N GLY A 39 8.51 -0.81 -13.30
CA GLY A 39 9.08 0.18 -14.23
C GLY A 39 10.29 0.89 -13.65
N SER A 40 11.03 1.62 -14.49
CA SER A 40 12.19 2.42 -14.07
C SER A 40 11.82 3.57 -13.11
N SER A 41 12.82 4.16 -12.46
CA SER A 41 12.61 5.40 -11.70
C SER A 41 12.05 6.49 -12.61
N GLY A 42 11.12 7.29 -12.12
CA GLY A 42 10.46 8.36 -12.88
C GLY A 42 9.37 7.91 -13.85
N SER A 43 9.05 6.61 -13.97
CA SER A 43 8.02 6.12 -14.89
C SER A 43 6.57 6.42 -14.50
N GLY A 44 6.30 7.02 -13.32
CA GLY A 44 4.96 7.36 -12.85
C GLY A 44 4.39 6.44 -11.77
N LYS A 45 5.11 5.38 -11.35
CA LYS A 45 4.62 4.38 -10.37
C LYS A 45 4.19 4.99 -9.02
N SER A 46 5.05 5.82 -8.43
CA SER A 46 4.75 6.46 -7.13
C SER A 46 3.59 7.46 -7.25
N THR A 47 3.46 8.15 -8.39
CA THR A 47 2.29 8.99 -8.68
C THR A 47 1.01 8.14 -8.75
N MET A 48 1.04 7.00 -9.46
CA MET A 48 -0.10 6.09 -9.52
C MET A 48 -0.43 5.53 -8.13
N MET A 49 0.58 5.17 -7.34
CA MET A 49 0.42 4.72 -5.96
C MET A 49 -0.26 5.76 -5.08
N ASN A 50 0.12 7.03 -5.20
CA ASN A 50 -0.51 8.14 -4.46
C ASN A 50 -1.98 8.32 -4.86
N ILE A 51 -2.32 8.17 -6.14
CA ILE A 51 -3.71 8.21 -6.60
C ILE A 51 -4.50 7.03 -6.03
N LEU A 52 -3.99 5.79 -6.17
CA LEU A 52 -4.62 4.60 -5.62
C LEU A 52 -4.81 4.69 -4.10
N GLY A 53 -3.86 5.34 -3.43
CA GLY A 53 -3.88 5.58 -2.00
C GLY A 53 -4.77 6.74 -1.55
N CYS A 54 -5.45 7.43 -2.47
CA CYS A 54 -6.21 8.64 -2.18
C CYS A 54 -5.36 9.74 -1.50
N LEU A 55 -4.04 9.76 -1.75
CA LEU A 55 -3.12 10.79 -1.27
C LEU A 55 -3.00 11.96 -2.25
N ASP A 56 -3.28 11.71 -3.53
CA ASP A 56 -3.37 12.72 -4.59
C ASP A 56 -4.72 12.58 -5.29
N ASN A 57 -5.54 13.64 -5.25
CA ASN A 57 -6.87 13.71 -5.85
C ASN A 57 -6.95 14.64 -7.06
N GLN A 58 -5.83 15.24 -7.45
CA GLN A 58 -5.74 16.16 -8.59
C GLN A 58 -5.32 15.42 -9.86
N TYR A 59 -6.23 14.69 -10.48
CA TYR A 59 -6.04 13.98 -11.74
C TYR A 59 -7.30 14.07 -12.59
N GLU A 60 -7.17 13.79 -13.88
CA GLU A 60 -8.29 13.61 -14.80
C GLU A 60 -8.57 12.11 -14.97
N GLY A 61 -9.79 11.76 -15.39
CA GLY A 61 -10.22 10.39 -15.55
C GLY A 61 -11.00 9.87 -14.34
N LYS A 62 -11.08 8.55 -14.19
CA LYS A 62 -11.94 7.92 -13.17
C LYS A 62 -11.18 6.88 -12.37
N TYR A 63 -11.37 6.91 -11.05
CA TYR A 63 -10.89 5.87 -10.13
C TYR A 63 -12.04 5.39 -9.24
N ILE A 64 -12.31 4.09 -9.27
CA ILE A 64 -13.29 3.43 -8.40
C ILE A 64 -12.56 2.46 -7.49
N LEU A 65 -12.81 2.55 -6.18
CA LEU A 65 -12.31 1.64 -5.16
C LEU A 65 -13.50 1.02 -4.41
N ASP A 66 -13.60 -0.30 -4.45
CA ASP A 66 -14.62 -1.07 -3.72
C ASP A 66 -16.06 -0.52 -3.97
N GLY A 67 -16.34 -0.18 -5.23
CA GLY A 67 -17.60 0.40 -5.68
C GLY A 67 -17.78 1.92 -5.45
N ILE A 68 -16.84 2.59 -4.79
CA ILE A 68 -16.88 4.03 -4.50
C ILE A 68 -16.12 4.80 -5.58
N ASP A 69 -16.76 5.80 -6.19
CA ASP A 69 -16.13 6.70 -7.16
C ASP A 69 -15.25 7.75 -6.43
N ILE A 70 -13.96 7.46 -6.35
CA ILE A 70 -12.97 8.30 -5.64
C ILE A 70 -12.82 9.68 -6.30
N SER A 71 -12.99 9.75 -7.63
CA SER A 71 -12.82 11.01 -8.39
C SER A 71 -13.83 12.10 -7.98
N LYS A 72 -14.90 11.72 -7.29
CA LYS A 72 -15.97 12.62 -6.82
C LYS A 72 -15.97 12.84 -5.32
N SER A 73 -15.04 12.22 -4.59
CA SER A 73 -15.02 12.25 -3.12
C SER A 73 -14.44 13.55 -2.58
N THR A 74 -15.03 14.06 -1.53
CA THR A 74 -14.51 15.20 -0.74
C THR A 74 -13.28 14.79 0.07
N GLU A 75 -12.47 15.74 0.53
CA GLU A 75 -11.29 15.48 1.38
C GLU A 75 -11.65 14.70 2.66
N LYS A 76 -12.81 14.95 3.24
CA LYS A 76 -13.29 14.22 4.41
C LYS A 76 -13.56 12.76 4.06
N GLU A 77 -14.26 12.50 2.97
CA GLU A 77 -14.53 11.14 2.48
C GLU A 77 -13.26 10.40 2.11
N LEU A 78 -12.30 11.07 1.44
CA LEU A 78 -10.99 10.51 1.12
C LEU A 78 -10.22 10.09 2.38
N SER A 79 -10.29 10.92 3.44
CA SER A 79 -9.66 10.59 4.72
C SER A 79 -10.28 9.33 5.38
N GLU A 80 -11.60 9.20 5.33
CA GLU A 80 -12.31 8.02 5.82
C GLU A 80 -12.00 6.77 4.99
N ILE A 81 -11.94 6.90 3.66
CA ILE A 81 -11.59 5.83 2.74
C ILE A 81 -10.16 5.35 3.00
N ARG A 82 -9.19 6.28 3.11
CA ARG A 82 -7.80 5.94 3.46
C ARG A 82 -7.72 5.13 4.74
N ASN A 83 -8.42 5.56 5.76
CA ASN A 83 -8.39 4.87 7.06
C ASN A 83 -9.04 3.49 7.03
N LYS A 84 -10.20 3.34 6.37
CA LYS A 84 -11.03 2.12 6.46
C LYS A 84 -10.78 1.12 5.33
N LYS A 85 -10.38 1.59 4.13
CA LYS A 85 -10.32 0.77 2.92
C LYS A 85 -8.90 0.47 2.44
N ILE A 86 -7.90 1.23 2.88
CA ILE A 86 -6.55 1.16 2.36
C ILE A 86 -5.55 0.90 3.48
N GLY A 87 -4.78 -0.18 3.37
CA GLY A 87 -3.62 -0.44 4.21
C GLY A 87 -2.34 -0.06 3.47
N PHE A 88 -1.55 0.86 4.04
CA PHE A 88 -0.28 1.30 3.43
C PHE A 88 0.91 0.63 4.06
N ILE A 89 1.83 0.15 3.21
CA ILE A 89 3.16 -0.36 3.56
C ILE A 89 4.17 0.44 2.75
N PHE A 90 5.06 1.18 3.42
CA PHE A 90 6.04 2.06 2.79
C PHE A 90 7.45 1.51 2.94
N GLN A 91 8.33 1.82 2.00
CA GLN A 91 9.76 1.51 2.03
C GLN A 91 10.45 2.02 3.31
N SER A 92 10.10 3.22 3.77
CA SER A 92 10.66 3.86 4.98
C SER A 92 9.89 3.53 6.26
N PHE A 93 9.04 2.49 6.24
CA PHE A 93 8.19 2.03 7.36
C PHE A 93 7.18 3.07 7.85
N ASN A 94 7.51 4.33 7.87
CA ASN A 94 6.70 5.48 8.34
C ASN A 94 6.06 5.24 9.73
N LEU A 95 6.84 4.65 10.65
CA LEU A 95 6.45 4.47 12.03
C LEU A 95 6.69 5.75 12.82
N LEU A 96 5.80 6.07 13.75
CA LEU A 96 5.99 7.18 14.68
C LEU A 96 7.04 6.80 15.73
N PRO A 97 8.21 7.48 15.78
CA PRO A 97 9.36 7.03 16.56
C PRO A 97 9.17 7.11 18.07
N ARG A 98 8.19 7.92 18.52
CA ARG A 98 7.86 8.08 19.96
C ARG A 98 6.87 7.04 20.46
N LEU A 99 6.19 6.34 19.57
CA LEU A 99 5.20 5.31 19.87
C LEU A 99 5.86 3.92 19.86
N THR A 100 5.36 3.02 20.70
CA THR A 100 5.72 1.61 20.67
C THR A 100 5.20 0.91 19.42
N ALA A 101 5.60 -0.34 19.17
CA ALA A 101 5.06 -1.15 18.09
C ALA A 101 3.54 -1.29 18.20
N LEU A 102 3.04 -1.58 19.39
CA LEU A 102 1.61 -1.68 19.68
C LEU A 102 0.86 -0.39 19.38
N GLU A 103 1.35 0.74 19.90
CA GLU A 103 0.72 2.05 19.70
C GLU A 103 0.74 2.48 18.22
N ASN A 104 1.79 2.14 17.45
CA ASN A 104 1.82 2.36 16.01
C ASN A 104 0.73 1.56 15.28
N VAL A 105 0.49 0.31 15.69
CA VAL A 105 -0.56 -0.53 15.08
C VAL A 105 -1.96 -0.07 15.50
N GLU A 106 -2.13 0.42 16.73
CA GLU A 106 -3.43 0.95 17.22
C GLU A 106 -3.86 2.25 16.54
N LEU A 107 -2.91 3.02 15.99
CA LEU A 107 -3.15 4.38 15.50
C LEU A 107 -4.33 4.51 14.52
N PRO A 108 -4.47 3.68 13.47
CA PRO A 108 -5.62 3.77 12.57
C PRO A 108 -6.96 3.49 13.25
N LEU A 109 -6.98 2.66 14.30
CA LEU A 109 -8.18 2.36 15.08
C LEU A 109 -8.63 3.53 15.94
N ILE A 110 -7.69 4.40 16.37
CA ILE A 110 -8.01 5.64 17.09
C ILE A 110 -8.83 6.57 16.18
N TYR A 111 -8.42 6.73 14.93
CA TYR A 111 -9.17 7.51 13.95
C TYR A 111 -10.52 6.89 13.56
N SER A 112 -10.66 5.58 13.74
CA SER A 112 -11.94 4.87 13.58
C SER A 112 -12.82 4.89 14.84
N SER A 113 -12.41 5.61 15.90
CA SER A 113 -13.12 5.70 17.18
C SER A 113 -13.39 4.34 17.85
N VAL A 114 -12.52 3.35 17.63
CA VAL A 114 -12.62 2.02 18.25
C VAL A 114 -12.24 2.13 19.74
N PRO A 115 -12.99 1.52 20.68
CA PRO A 115 -12.67 1.52 22.10
C PRO A 115 -11.28 0.97 22.42
N LYS A 116 -10.62 1.49 23.48
CA LYS A 116 -9.22 1.18 23.81
C LYS A 116 -8.96 -0.33 23.96
N GLU A 117 -9.83 -1.02 24.67
CA GLU A 117 -9.67 -2.47 24.92
C GLU A 117 -9.69 -3.27 23.60
N GLU A 118 -10.61 -2.93 22.71
CA GLU A 118 -10.73 -3.58 21.40
C GLU A 118 -9.53 -3.26 20.49
N ARG A 119 -9.05 -1.99 20.49
CA ARG A 119 -7.83 -1.61 19.77
C ARG A 119 -6.64 -2.44 20.23
N HIS A 120 -6.44 -2.49 21.54
CA HIS A 120 -5.35 -3.22 22.18
C HIS A 120 -5.36 -4.70 21.81
N LYS A 121 -6.53 -5.32 21.85
CA LYS A 121 -6.72 -6.73 21.46
C LYS A 121 -6.34 -6.95 19.99
N ARG A 122 -6.95 -6.18 19.07
CA ARG A 122 -6.69 -6.33 17.62
C ARG A 122 -5.22 -6.07 17.25
N ALA A 123 -4.61 -5.07 17.86
CA ALA A 123 -3.21 -4.74 17.57
C ALA A 123 -2.26 -5.84 18.06
N ASN A 124 -2.51 -6.43 19.25
CA ASN A 124 -1.73 -7.56 19.73
C ASN A 124 -1.87 -8.81 18.85
N GLU A 125 -3.10 -9.15 18.43
CA GLU A 125 -3.35 -10.27 17.51
C GLU A 125 -2.57 -10.12 16.20
N LEU A 126 -2.52 -8.92 15.63
CA LEU A 126 -1.78 -8.65 14.41
C LEU A 126 -0.26 -8.66 14.61
N LEU A 127 0.24 -8.13 15.73
CA LEU A 127 1.65 -8.22 16.06
C LEU A 127 2.09 -9.67 16.28
N GLU A 128 1.27 -10.49 16.91
CA GLU A 128 1.51 -11.93 17.04
C GLU A 128 1.51 -12.63 15.67
N MET A 129 0.56 -12.30 14.78
CA MET A 129 0.47 -12.85 13.43
C MET A 129 1.74 -12.56 12.59
N VAL A 130 2.38 -11.40 12.79
CA VAL A 130 3.63 -11.04 12.11
C VAL A 130 4.89 -11.43 12.91
N GLY A 131 4.76 -12.25 13.97
CA GLY A 131 5.87 -12.77 14.77
C GLY A 131 6.54 -11.74 15.70
N LEU A 132 5.78 -10.75 16.18
CA LEU A 132 6.27 -9.68 17.07
C LEU A 132 5.60 -9.65 18.45
N LYS A 133 5.05 -10.78 18.92
CA LYS A 133 4.40 -10.89 20.23
C LYS A 133 5.24 -10.33 21.38
N GLU A 134 6.54 -10.68 21.41
CA GLU A 134 7.48 -10.27 22.45
C GLU A 134 8.07 -8.86 22.22
N ARG A 135 7.63 -8.14 21.18
CA ARG A 135 8.16 -6.84 20.77
C ARG A 135 7.14 -5.70 20.83
N THR A 136 5.96 -5.95 21.37
CA THR A 136 4.82 -5.00 21.40
C THR A 136 5.16 -3.67 22.05
N HIS A 137 6.03 -3.68 23.08
CA HIS A 137 6.42 -2.49 23.84
C HIS A 137 7.70 -1.80 23.33
N HIS A 138 8.38 -2.37 22.34
CA HIS A 138 9.57 -1.78 21.75
C HIS A 138 9.21 -0.58 20.87
N ARG A 139 10.07 0.42 20.85
CA ARG A 139 9.99 1.57 19.95
C ARG A 139 10.71 1.27 18.62
N PRO A 140 10.44 2.00 17.53
CA PRO A 140 11.05 1.75 16.23
C PRO A 140 12.57 1.73 16.22
N ASN A 141 13.23 2.54 17.07
CA ASN A 141 14.70 2.57 17.20
C ASN A 141 15.30 1.33 17.91
N GLU A 142 14.46 0.53 18.56
CA GLU A 142 14.84 -0.71 19.26
C GLU A 142 14.57 -1.96 18.40
N LEU A 143 14.05 -1.76 17.17
CA LEU A 143 13.66 -2.82 16.25
C LEU A 143 14.58 -2.85 15.02
N SER A 144 14.86 -4.07 14.50
CA SER A 144 15.54 -4.23 13.22
C SER A 144 14.69 -3.70 12.05
N GLY A 145 15.28 -3.54 10.85
CA GLY A 145 14.57 -3.12 9.64
C GLY A 145 13.37 -4.03 9.34
N GLY A 146 13.60 -5.35 9.31
CA GLY A 146 12.54 -6.33 9.09
C GLY A 146 11.46 -6.32 10.17
N GLN A 147 11.83 -6.09 11.45
CA GLN A 147 10.85 -5.96 12.53
C GLN A 147 10.01 -4.70 12.36
N ARG A 148 10.62 -3.55 12.00
CA ARG A 148 9.88 -2.30 11.70
C ARG A 148 8.90 -2.50 10.55
N GLN A 149 9.30 -3.20 9.50
CA GLN A 149 8.41 -3.49 8.37
C GLN A 149 7.25 -4.40 8.78
N ARG A 150 7.49 -5.40 9.63
CA ARG A 150 6.40 -6.22 10.18
C ARG A 150 5.42 -5.42 11.04
N VAL A 151 5.88 -4.43 11.81
CA VAL A 151 4.99 -3.48 12.51
C VAL A 151 4.17 -2.67 11.50
N ALA A 152 4.78 -2.16 10.43
CA ALA A 152 4.08 -1.42 9.37
C ALA A 152 3.02 -2.27 8.67
N ILE A 153 3.29 -3.56 8.43
CA ILE A 153 2.32 -4.51 7.88
C ILE A 153 1.15 -4.72 8.86
N ALA A 154 1.42 -4.96 10.15
CA ALA A 154 0.37 -5.11 11.15
C ALA A 154 -0.52 -3.85 11.23
N ARG A 155 0.08 -2.65 11.21
CA ARG A 155 -0.64 -1.38 11.15
C ARG A 155 -1.51 -1.27 9.91
N ALA A 156 -1.00 -1.68 8.74
CA ALA A 156 -1.77 -1.65 7.49
C ALA A 156 -3.01 -2.55 7.53
N LEU A 157 -2.97 -3.63 8.30
CA LEU A 157 -4.05 -4.63 8.39
C LEU A 157 -5.12 -4.32 9.44
N VAL A 158 -4.84 -3.41 10.39
CA VAL A 158 -5.62 -3.31 11.65
C VAL A 158 -7.09 -2.92 11.46
N ASN A 159 -7.41 -2.15 10.42
CA ASN A 159 -8.78 -1.80 10.03
C ASN A 159 -9.40 -2.80 9.04
N ASN A 160 -8.76 -3.95 8.80
CA ASN A 160 -9.22 -4.95 7.83
C ASN A 160 -9.51 -4.33 6.44
N PRO A 161 -8.52 -3.68 5.80
CA PRO A 161 -8.71 -2.90 4.58
C PRO A 161 -9.16 -3.74 3.39
N SER A 162 -9.79 -3.09 2.40
CA SER A 162 -10.19 -3.70 1.14
C SER A 162 -9.00 -3.99 0.23
N ILE A 163 -7.97 -3.13 0.30
CA ILE A 163 -6.73 -3.28 -0.46
C ILE A 163 -5.50 -2.97 0.41
N ILE A 164 -4.39 -3.60 0.09
CA ILE A 164 -3.06 -3.29 0.64
C ILE A 164 -2.23 -2.70 -0.48
N LEU A 165 -1.70 -1.50 -0.24
CA LEU A 165 -0.79 -0.80 -1.13
C LEU A 165 0.62 -0.86 -0.55
N ALA A 166 1.57 -1.49 -1.23
CA ALA A 166 2.95 -1.65 -0.79
C ALA A 166 3.90 -0.93 -1.76
N ASP A 167 4.58 0.11 -1.27
CA ASP A 167 5.55 0.89 -2.04
C ASP A 167 6.96 0.48 -1.65
N GLU A 168 7.62 -0.26 -2.55
CA GLU A 168 8.96 -0.84 -2.36
C GLU A 168 9.19 -1.43 -0.95
N PRO A 169 8.33 -2.37 -0.50
CA PRO A 169 8.27 -2.77 0.91
C PRO A 169 9.53 -3.49 1.41
N THR A 170 10.45 -3.84 0.53
CA THR A 170 11.70 -4.57 0.81
C THR A 170 12.95 -3.74 0.57
N GLY A 171 12.85 -2.60 -0.11
CA GLY A 171 13.99 -1.83 -0.62
C GLY A 171 15.00 -1.32 0.42
N ASN A 172 14.68 -1.39 1.72
CA ASN A 172 15.58 -1.00 2.82
C ASN A 172 15.92 -2.19 3.75
N LEU A 173 15.78 -3.44 3.27
CA LEU A 173 15.94 -4.64 4.06
C LEU A 173 17.13 -5.47 3.57
N ASP A 174 17.69 -6.28 4.49
CA ASP A 174 18.60 -7.36 4.13
C ASP A 174 17.81 -8.52 3.49
N SER A 175 18.51 -9.37 2.72
CA SER A 175 17.89 -10.46 1.94
C SER A 175 17.06 -11.44 2.77
N LYS A 176 17.43 -11.67 4.04
CA LYS A 176 16.65 -12.55 4.94
C LYS A 176 15.34 -11.88 5.33
N SER A 177 15.41 -10.62 5.75
CA SER A 177 14.22 -9.83 6.10
C SER A 177 13.31 -9.62 4.89
N GLU A 178 13.87 -9.40 3.70
CA GLU A 178 13.13 -9.34 2.43
C GLU A 178 12.30 -10.61 2.23
N ALA A 179 12.92 -11.79 2.28
CA ALA A 179 12.22 -13.07 2.10
C ALA A 179 11.07 -13.25 3.11
N GLU A 180 11.28 -12.87 4.39
CA GLU A 180 10.25 -12.93 5.42
C GLU A 180 9.05 -12.01 5.10
N ILE A 181 9.30 -10.78 4.61
CA ILE A 181 8.23 -9.83 4.25
C ILE A 181 7.44 -10.34 3.05
N ILE A 182 8.12 -10.86 2.03
CA ILE A 182 7.49 -11.44 0.85
C ILE A 182 6.60 -12.63 1.23
N GLU A 183 7.08 -13.51 2.10
CA GLU A 183 6.28 -14.65 2.59
C GLU A 183 5.01 -14.16 3.32
N ILE A 184 5.10 -13.11 4.13
CA ILE A 184 3.94 -12.51 4.80
C ILE A 184 2.94 -11.99 3.76
N LEU A 185 3.39 -11.23 2.75
CA LEU A 185 2.51 -10.70 1.70
C LEU A 185 1.82 -11.82 0.91
N GLN A 186 2.56 -12.88 0.55
CA GLN A 186 1.98 -14.04 -0.12
C GLN A 186 0.93 -14.75 0.74
N LYS A 187 1.20 -14.93 2.05
CA LYS A 187 0.22 -15.50 3.00
C LYS A 187 -1.04 -14.64 3.07
N LEU A 188 -0.90 -13.33 3.16
CA LEU A 188 -2.04 -12.41 3.17
C LEU A 188 -2.87 -12.51 1.88
N ASN A 189 -2.21 -12.61 0.73
CA ASN A 189 -2.92 -12.79 -0.55
C ASN A 189 -3.65 -14.13 -0.59
N LYS A 190 -3.03 -15.24 -0.17
CA LYS A 190 -3.67 -16.56 -0.05
C LYS A 190 -4.89 -16.55 0.90
N MET A 191 -4.92 -15.63 1.87
CA MET A 191 -6.06 -15.38 2.75
C MET A 191 -7.14 -14.50 2.11
N GLY A 192 -7.00 -14.16 0.83
CA GLY A 192 -7.96 -13.37 0.05
C GLY A 192 -7.76 -11.86 0.10
N LYS A 193 -6.62 -11.36 0.64
CA LYS A 193 -6.31 -9.93 0.59
C LYS A 193 -5.88 -9.51 -0.79
N THR A 194 -6.41 -8.39 -1.26
CA THR A 194 -5.97 -7.75 -2.51
C THR A 194 -4.72 -6.94 -2.23
N ILE A 195 -3.65 -7.16 -3.01
CA ILE A 195 -2.36 -6.49 -2.82
C ILE A 195 -1.95 -5.83 -4.14
N VAL A 196 -1.61 -4.55 -4.06
CA VAL A 196 -0.94 -3.83 -5.15
C VAL A 196 0.45 -3.43 -4.64
N ILE A 197 1.48 -3.97 -5.26
CA ILE A 197 2.87 -3.67 -4.91
C ILE A 197 3.51 -2.83 -6.02
N VAL A 198 4.18 -1.77 -5.63
CA VAL A 198 5.08 -1.02 -6.52
C VAL A 198 6.50 -1.47 -6.23
N THR A 199 7.21 -1.91 -7.25
CA THR A 199 8.59 -2.36 -7.11
C THR A 199 9.36 -2.21 -8.43
N HIS A 200 10.67 -2.10 -8.34
CA HIS A 200 11.58 -2.24 -9.48
C HIS A 200 12.34 -3.58 -9.45
N GLU A 201 12.13 -4.40 -8.43
CA GLU A 201 12.80 -5.69 -8.22
C GLU A 201 12.08 -6.80 -9.02
N PRO A 202 12.77 -7.47 -9.98
CA PRO A 202 12.16 -8.48 -10.84
C PRO A 202 11.61 -9.69 -10.05
N ASN A 203 12.36 -10.16 -9.04
CA ASN A 203 11.99 -11.29 -8.17
C ASN A 203 10.66 -11.06 -7.45
N ILE A 204 10.38 -9.83 -7.02
CA ILE A 204 9.10 -9.45 -6.39
C ILE A 204 7.99 -9.41 -7.43
N GLY A 205 8.29 -8.92 -8.63
CA GLY A 205 7.34 -8.96 -9.75
C GLY A 205 6.90 -10.38 -10.12
N GLU A 206 7.76 -11.38 -9.95
CA GLU A 206 7.48 -12.79 -10.31
C GLU A 206 6.55 -13.51 -9.34
N ILE A 207 6.40 -13.02 -8.12
CA ILE A 207 5.48 -13.61 -7.14
C ILE A 207 4.04 -13.06 -7.25
N ALA A 208 3.85 -11.97 -7.98
CA ALA A 208 2.53 -11.42 -8.25
C ALA A 208 1.79 -12.28 -9.29
N GLN A 209 0.48 -12.30 -9.24
CA GLN A 209 -0.36 -12.99 -10.23
C GLN A 209 -0.38 -12.26 -11.58
N ARG A 210 -0.16 -10.96 -11.55
CA ARG A 210 -0.09 -10.11 -12.74
C ARG A 210 0.89 -8.97 -12.53
N LYS A 211 1.57 -8.61 -13.62
CA LYS A 211 2.47 -7.44 -13.69
C LYS A 211 1.94 -6.40 -14.66
N ILE A 212 2.01 -5.14 -14.29
CA ILE A 212 1.82 -3.99 -15.17
C ILE A 212 3.12 -3.21 -15.20
N VAL A 213 3.66 -2.96 -16.39
CA VAL A 213 4.92 -2.24 -16.56
C VAL A 213 4.67 -0.82 -17.04
N PHE A 214 5.13 0.14 -16.24
CA PHE A 214 5.08 1.57 -16.52
C PHE A 214 6.37 2.03 -17.18
N LYS A 215 6.24 2.86 -18.23
CA LYS A 215 7.35 3.59 -18.87
C LYS A 215 6.85 4.94 -19.34
N ASP A 216 7.58 6.00 -19.01
CA ASP A 216 7.32 7.39 -19.46
C ASP A 216 5.87 7.86 -19.27
N GLY A 217 5.25 7.40 -18.14
CA GLY A 217 3.88 7.73 -17.78
C GLY A 217 2.80 6.89 -18.46
N GLU A 218 3.14 5.84 -19.15
CA GLU A 218 2.23 4.94 -19.89
C GLU A 218 2.36 3.49 -19.41
N ILE A 219 1.31 2.69 -19.59
CA ILE A 219 1.37 1.24 -19.45
C ILE A 219 1.84 0.65 -20.78
N ILE A 220 3.02 0.01 -20.77
CA ILE A 220 3.61 -0.59 -21.99
C ILE A 220 3.37 -2.11 -22.08
N TRP A 221 3.21 -2.80 -20.93
CA TRP A 221 3.02 -4.24 -20.87
C TRP A 221 2.12 -4.65 -19.70
N VAL A 222 1.32 -5.70 -19.94
CA VAL A 222 0.53 -6.39 -18.92
C VAL A 222 0.80 -7.89 -19.07
N PHE A 223 1.33 -8.52 -18.02
CA PHE A 223 1.65 -9.94 -18.00
C PHE A 223 0.80 -10.66 -16.96
N LEU A 224 0.20 -11.79 -17.33
CA LEU A 224 -0.34 -12.77 -16.39
C LEU A 224 0.78 -13.76 -16.05
N ILE A 225 0.97 -14.06 -14.77
CA ILE A 225 1.93 -15.05 -14.28
C ILE A 225 1.09 -16.25 -13.83
N TYR A 226 1.29 -17.38 -14.52
CA TYR A 226 0.56 -18.65 -14.27
C TYR A 226 1.33 -19.54 -13.31
#